data_cf2dfcfff58030328e1f1e21ec0763c4
#
_entry.id   cf2dfcfff58030328e1f1e21ec0763c4
#
_cell.length_a   1.000
_cell.length_b   1.000
_cell.length_c   1.000
_cell.angle_alpha   90.00
_cell.angle_beta   90.00
_cell.angle_gamma   90.00
#
_symmetry.space_group_name_H-M   'P 1'
#
loop_
_entity.id
_entity.type
_entity.pdbx_description
1 polymer ?
#
loop_
_entity_poly.entity_id
_entity_poly.type
_entity_poly.pdbx_seq_one_letter_code
_entity_poly.pdbx_strand_id
1 'polypeptide(L)'
;MSEQREILTWETYGVGARELAGMVVDSGYRPDVILSIARGGLFIAGSLGYALSTKNIFVMNVEYYTDIEERHEVPIVLPPYLELVDLDGARMLIADDVADTGHTLEMVRDFCTAKVGEVRTAVLYEKPISVVKCDYIWRRTDLWIDFPWSCEPPLIGGGPAH
;
A
#
# COMPACT_ATOMS: atom_id res chain seq x y z
N MET A 1 -6.04 -25.18 18.32
CA MET A 1 -4.77 -24.42 18.19
C MET A 1 -5.13 -23.03 17.67
N SER A 2 -4.71 -21.99 18.36
CA SER A 2 -4.89 -20.63 17.82
C SER A 2 -3.94 -20.47 16.64
N GLU A 3 -4.47 -20.04 15.51
CA GLU A 3 -3.64 -19.61 14.39
C GLU A 3 -2.70 -18.49 14.86
N GLN A 4 -1.43 -18.65 14.59
CA GLN A 4 -0.45 -17.62 14.91
C GLN A 4 -0.69 -16.42 14.00
N ARG A 5 -0.74 -15.22 14.59
CA ARG A 5 -1.00 -13.96 13.88
C ARG A 5 0.11 -12.96 14.14
N GLU A 6 0.36 -12.13 13.14
CA GLU A 6 1.16 -10.93 13.31
C GLU A 6 0.25 -9.80 13.80
N ILE A 7 0.53 -9.25 14.97
CA ILE A 7 -0.29 -8.19 15.56
C ILE A 7 0.45 -6.86 15.47
N LEU A 8 -0.13 -5.92 14.76
CA LEU A 8 0.35 -4.55 14.67
C LEU A 8 -0.52 -3.65 15.54
N THR A 9 0.08 -3.04 16.55
CA THR A 9 -0.59 -2.03 17.38
C THR A 9 -0.37 -0.63 16.82
N TRP A 10 -1.16 0.36 17.26
CA TRP A 10 -0.93 1.76 16.88
C TRP A 10 0.47 2.25 17.27
N GLU A 11 0.97 1.84 18.42
CA GLU A 11 2.33 2.20 18.87
C GLU A 11 3.40 1.60 17.97
N THR A 12 3.31 0.31 17.69
CA THR A 12 4.26 -0.40 16.80
C THR A 12 4.16 0.14 15.37
N TYR A 13 2.96 0.45 14.91
CA TYR A 13 2.75 1.11 13.61
C TYR A 13 3.52 2.44 13.52
N GLY A 14 3.44 3.28 14.55
CA GLY A 14 4.16 4.55 14.57
C GLY A 14 5.67 4.39 14.41
N VAL A 15 6.24 3.40 15.09
CA VAL A 15 7.65 3.04 14.95
C VAL A 15 7.95 2.52 13.55
N GLY A 16 7.14 1.58 13.06
CA GLY A 16 7.33 0.97 11.75
C GLY A 16 7.24 1.96 10.60
N ALA A 17 6.27 2.87 10.64
CA ALA A 17 6.13 3.91 9.63
C ALA A 17 7.35 4.85 9.59
N ARG A 18 7.89 5.18 10.76
CA ARG A 18 9.09 6.02 10.86
C ARG A 18 10.33 5.30 10.34
N GLU A 19 10.50 4.03 10.65
CA GLU A 19 11.59 3.20 10.15
C GLU A 19 11.50 3.01 8.63
N LEU A 20 10.29 2.79 8.10
CA LEU A 20 10.04 2.70 6.66
C LEU A 20 10.44 3.99 5.94
N ALA A 21 10.08 5.15 6.49
CA ALA A 21 10.52 6.45 5.97
C ALA A 21 12.04 6.59 5.99
N GLY A 22 12.69 6.11 7.05
CA GLY A 22 14.14 6.08 7.17
C GLY A 22 14.81 5.27 6.05
N MET A 23 14.24 4.13 5.69
CA MET A 23 14.72 3.31 4.56
C MET A 23 14.70 4.10 3.24
N VAL A 24 13.61 4.86 3.00
CA VAL A 24 13.49 5.69 1.80
C VAL A 24 14.57 6.78 1.79
N VAL A 25 14.76 7.47 2.91
CA VAL A 25 15.79 8.52 3.08
C VAL A 25 17.19 7.95 2.86
N ASP A 26 17.49 6.82 3.47
CA ASP A 26 18.82 6.19 3.40
C ASP A 26 19.18 5.71 1.99
N SER A 27 18.17 5.36 1.18
CA SER A 27 18.38 5.00 -0.23
C SER A 27 18.72 6.20 -1.12
N GLY A 28 18.55 7.42 -0.62
CA GLY A 28 18.71 8.65 -1.41
C GLY A 28 17.48 9.03 -2.24
N TYR A 29 16.41 8.24 -2.20
CA TYR A 29 15.18 8.53 -2.93
C TYR A 29 14.41 9.69 -2.29
N ARG A 30 14.02 10.64 -3.12
CA ARG A 30 13.21 11.80 -2.69
C ARG A 30 11.97 11.87 -3.56
N PRO A 31 10.83 11.32 -3.09
CA PRO A 31 9.61 11.33 -3.88
C PRO A 31 9.05 12.75 -4.02
N ASP A 32 8.62 13.08 -5.23
CA ASP A 32 7.88 14.30 -5.52
C ASP A 32 6.40 14.13 -5.17
N VAL A 33 5.92 12.90 -5.24
CA VAL A 33 4.54 12.51 -4.98
C VAL A 33 4.45 11.13 -4.33
N ILE A 34 3.48 10.99 -3.43
CA ILE A 34 3.12 9.70 -2.84
C ILE A 34 1.75 9.29 -3.37
N LEU A 35 1.62 8.07 -3.86
CA LEU A 35 0.36 7.48 -4.24
C LEU A 35 -0.07 6.46 -3.19
N SER A 36 -1.22 6.71 -2.58
CA SER A 36 -1.82 5.82 -1.59
C SER A 36 -2.79 4.85 -2.26
N ILE A 37 -2.64 3.58 -1.99
CA ILE A 37 -3.67 2.59 -2.36
C ILE A 37 -4.67 2.50 -1.21
N ALA A 38 -5.88 3.00 -1.44
CA ALA A 38 -6.93 2.98 -0.41
C ALA A 38 -7.42 1.52 -0.21
N ARG A 39 -7.81 1.15 0.98
CA ARG A 39 -7.90 1.98 2.20
C ARG A 39 -6.65 1.90 3.07
N GLY A 40 -6.04 0.70 3.22
CA GLY A 40 -4.90 0.48 4.13
C GLY A 40 -3.72 1.40 3.88
N GLY A 41 -3.40 1.68 2.62
CA GLY A 41 -2.32 2.57 2.24
C GLY A 41 -2.49 4.03 2.67
N LEU A 42 -3.70 4.46 3.05
CA LEU A 42 -3.95 5.84 3.51
C LEU A 42 -3.15 6.18 4.76
N PHE A 43 -3.06 5.25 5.72
CA PHE A 43 -2.28 5.45 6.93
C PHE A 43 -0.80 5.61 6.63
N ILE A 44 -0.28 4.71 5.80
CA ILE A 44 1.14 4.68 5.43
C ILE A 44 1.52 5.92 4.62
N ALA A 45 0.73 6.27 3.62
CA ALA A 45 0.96 7.44 2.78
C ALA A 45 0.97 8.74 3.59
N GLY A 46 0.01 8.89 4.52
CA GLY A 46 -0.04 10.05 5.41
C GLY A 46 1.19 10.15 6.30
N SER A 47 1.58 9.05 6.92
CA SER A 47 2.77 9.00 7.78
C SER A 47 4.06 9.27 7.01
N LEU A 48 4.21 8.67 5.83
CA LEU A 48 5.37 8.92 4.95
C LEU A 48 5.39 10.36 4.46
N GLY A 49 4.23 10.94 4.15
CA GLY A 49 4.12 12.34 3.73
C GLY A 49 4.69 13.31 4.75
N TYR A 50 4.38 13.10 6.03
CA TYR A 50 4.97 13.88 7.12
C TYR A 50 6.46 13.61 7.30
N ALA A 51 6.86 12.35 7.36
CA ALA A 51 8.25 11.96 7.62
C ALA A 51 9.20 12.37 6.48
N LEU A 52 8.72 12.35 5.23
CA LEU A 52 9.50 12.70 4.04
C LEU A 52 9.30 14.14 3.58
N SER A 53 8.47 14.90 4.28
CA SER A 53 8.09 16.28 3.88
C SER A 53 7.50 16.37 2.47
N THR A 54 6.70 15.37 2.09
CA THR A 54 6.03 15.30 0.80
C THR A 54 4.54 15.57 0.99
N LYS A 55 4.06 16.71 0.51
CA LYS A 55 2.66 17.13 0.64
C LYS A 55 1.76 16.62 -0.49
N ASN A 56 2.33 16.32 -1.63
CA ASN A 56 1.61 15.81 -2.79
C ASN A 56 1.27 14.34 -2.57
N ILE A 57 0.05 14.08 -2.14
CA ILE A 57 -0.46 12.72 -1.91
C ILE A 57 -1.71 12.52 -2.74
N PHE A 58 -1.69 11.52 -3.62
CA PHE A 58 -2.85 11.08 -4.38
C PHE A 58 -3.37 9.76 -3.82
N VAL A 59 -4.65 9.52 -4.03
CA VAL A 59 -5.32 8.31 -3.57
C VAL A 59 -5.89 7.57 -4.77
N MET A 60 -5.64 6.27 -4.83
CA MET A 60 -6.22 5.38 -5.84
C MET A 60 -7.03 4.30 -5.15
N ASN A 61 -8.28 4.14 -5.56
CA ASN A 61 -9.12 3.03 -5.14
C ASN A 61 -8.96 1.88 -6.12
N VAL A 62 -8.72 0.70 -5.58
CA VAL A 62 -8.62 -0.53 -6.35
C VAL A 62 -9.55 -1.55 -5.74
N GLU A 63 -10.42 -2.14 -6.54
CA GLU A 63 -11.27 -3.23 -6.12
C GLU A 63 -11.04 -4.47 -6.96
N TYR A 64 -11.28 -5.63 -6.35
CA TYR A 64 -11.28 -6.90 -7.04
C TYR A 64 -12.70 -7.21 -7.52
N TYR A 65 -12.83 -7.45 -8.83
CA TYR A 65 -14.04 -8.00 -9.41
C TYR A 65 -13.87 -9.49 -9.61
N THR A 66 -14.82 -10.25 -9.08
CA THR A 66 -14.94 -11.66 -9.39
C THR A 66 -15.76 -11.78 -10.66
N ASP A 67 -15.15 -12.23 -11.73
CA ASP A 67 -15.91 -12.60 -12.92
C ASP A 67 -16.72 -13.87 -12.62
N ILE A 68 -18.03 -13.75 -12.76
CA ILE A 68 -18.98 -14.83 -12.42
C ILE A 68 -18.72 -16.09 -13.30
N GLU A 69 -18.17 -15.91 -14.48
CA GLU A 69 -17.94 -17.02 -15.43
C GLU A 69 -16.59 -17.72 -15.22
N GLU A 70 -15.55 -17.01 -14.77
CA GLU A 70 -14.19 -17.56 -14.70
C GLU A 70 -13.65 -17.74 -13.27
N ARG A 71 -14.32 -17.24 -12.24
CA ARG A 71 -13.88 -17.28 -10.82
C ARG A 71 -12.51 -16.68 -10.55
N HIS A 72 -12.03 -15.79 -11.39
CA HIS A 72 -10.80 -15.05 -11.20
C HIS A 72 -11.10 -13.65 -10.67
N GLU A 73 -10.44 -13.28 -9.58
CA GLU A 73 -10.47 -11.92 -9.08
C GLU A 73 -9.51 -11.07 -9.91
N VAL A 74 -10.03 -10.03 -10.54
CA VAL A 74 -9.23 -9.07 -11.33
C VAL A 74 -9.28 -7.73 -10.63
N PRO A 75 -8.11 -7.13 -10.28
CA PRO A 75 -8.09 -5.80 -9.70
C PRO A 75 -8.45 -4.76 -10.75
N ILE A 76 -9.30 -3.82 -10.38
CA ILE A 76 -9.64 -2.66 -11.21
C ILE A 76 -9.49 -1.36 -10.43
N VAL A 77 -9.11 -0.31 -11.14
CA VAL A 77 -9.06 1.05 -10.61
C VAL A 77 -10.44 1.67 -10.70
N LEU A 78 -10.95 2.15 -9.56
CA LEU A 78 -12.23 2.83 -9.49
C LEU A 78 -12.09 4.32 -9.77
N PRO A 79 -13.09 4.96 -10.40
CA PRO A 79 -13.10 6.40 -10.54
C PRO A 79 -13.25 7.11 -9.18
N PRO A 80 -12.76 8.36 -9.01
CA PRO A 80 -12.12 9.15 -10.06
C PRO A 80 -10.74 8.64 -10.44
N TYR A 81 -10.44 8.60 -11.70
CA TYR A 81 -9.11 8.25 -12.17
C TYR A 81 -8.12 9.37 -11.88
N LEU A 82 -6.92 8.99 -11.50
CA LEU A 82 -5.83 9.93 -11.34
C LEU A 82 -5.35 10.38 -12.73
N GLU A 83 -5.47 11.67 -13.01
CA GLU A 83 -4.82 12.26 -14.17
C GLU A 83 -3.37 12.60 -13.81
N LEU A 84 -2.44 11.83 -14.35
CA LEU A 84 -1.01 12.00 -14.09
C LEU A 84 -0.34 12.96 -15.10
N VAL A 85 -1.11 13.79 -15.80
CA VAL A 85 -0.58 14.65 -16.88
C VAL A 85 0.50 15.61 -16.39
N ASP A 86 0.37 16.11 -15.17
CA ASP A 86 1.33 17.05 -14.57
C ASP A 86 2.48 16.37 -13.83
N LEU A 87 2.55 15.03 -13.89
CA LEU A 87 3.55 14.25 -13.17
C LEU A 87 4.61 13.63 -14.09
N ASP A 88 4.70 14.10 -15.32
CA ASP A 88 5.74 13.67 -16.25
C ASP A 88 7.13 13.95 -15.67
N GLY A 89 7.97 12.92 -15.62
CA GLY A 89 9.29 12.99 -15.01
C GLY A 89 9.34 13.00 -13.47
N ALA A 90 8.18 12.97 -12.79
CA ALA A 90 8.14 12.94 -11.33
C ALA A 90 8.63 11.60 -10.76
N ARG A 91 9.15 11.66 -9.53
CA ARG A 91 9.47 10.48 -8.72
C ARG A 91 8.28 10.18 -7.82
N MET A 92 7.70 9.00 -8.00
CA MET A 92 6.52 8.55 -7.27
C MET A 92 6.89 7.45 -6.28
N LEU A 93 6.32 7.53 -5.08
CA LEU A 93 6.36 6.47 -4.08
C LEU A 93 4.94 5.93 -3.88
N ILE A 94 4.71 4.69 -4.26
CA ILE A 94 3.44 4.00 -4.01
C ILE A 94 3.48 3.42 -2.61
N ALA A 95 2.46 3.72 -1.80
CA ALA A 95 2.35 3.28 -0.42
C ALA A 95 1.13 2.38 -0.22
N ASP A 96 1.34 1.24 0.41
CA ASP A 96 0.29 0.33 0.84
C ASP A 96 0.64 -0.30 2.19
N ASP A 97 -0.31 -0.95 2.83
CA ASP A 97 -0.09 -1.63 4.12
C ASP A 97 0.59 -2.99 3.92
N VAL A 98 0.14 -3.77 2.96
CA VAL A 98 0.68 -5.10 2.70
C VAL A 98 0.70 -5.43 1.21
N ALA A 99 1.81 -6.02 0.77
CA ALA A 99 1.88 -6.73 -0.49
C ALA A 99 1.59 -8.22 -0.21
N ASP A 100 0.34 -8.63 -0.35
CA ASP A 100 -0.10 -10.00 -0.11
C ASP A 100 0.21 -10.88 -1.33
N THR A 101 -0.70 -11.06 -2.26
CA THR A 101 -0.38 -11.67 -3.56
C THR A 101 0.46 -10.74 -4.44
N GLY A 102 0.34 -9.44 -4.21
CA GLY A 102 1.05 -8.41 -4.95
C GLY A 102 0.39 -7.97 -6.26
N HIS A 103 -0.73 -8.57 -6.65
CA HIS A 103 -1.39 -8.25 -7.92
C HIS A 103 -1.91 -6.81 -7.99
N THR A 104 -2.49 -6.31 -6.90
CA THR A 104 -2.91 -4.91 -6.82
C THR A 104 -1.74 -3.96 -7.02
N LEU A 105 -0.66 -4.22 -6.30
CA LEU A 105 0.52 -3.36 -6.33
C LEU A 105 1.22 -3.42 -7.69
N GLU A 106 1.27 -4.60 -8.32
CA GLU A 106 1.79 -4.78 -9.67
C GLU A 106 1.02 -3.94 -10.68
N MET A 107 -0.31 -4.04 -10.66
CA MET A 107 -1.18 -3.29 -11.56
C MET A 107 -1.01 -1.77 -11.37
N VAL A 108 -1.01 -1.29 -10.14
CA VAL A 108 -0.84 0.14 -9.83
C VAL A 108 0.54 0.63 -10.26
N ARG A 109 1.59 -0.12 -9.96
CA ARG A 109 2.96 0.19 -10.38
C ARG A 109 3.07 0.29 -11.90
N ASP A 110 2.53 -0.68 -12.62
CA ASP A 110 2.61 -0.72 -14.08
C ASP A 110 1.83 0.43 -14.70
N PHE A 111 0.65 0.74 -14.15
CA PHE A 111 -0.14 1.90 -14.56
C PHE A 111 0.63 3.22 -14.36
N CYS A 112 1.30 3.38 -13.22
CA CYS A 112 2.02 4.60 -12.89
C CYS A 112 3.34 4.71 -13.68
N THR A 113 4.06 3.62 -13.87
CA THR A 113 5.35 3.60 -14.59
C THR A 113 5.24 4.14 -16.01
N ALA A 114 4.09 3.95 -16.65
CA ALA A 114 3.84 4.48 -17.99
C ALA A 114 3.62 6.01 -18.02
N LYS A 115 3.43 6.66 -16.87
CA LYS A 115 2.95 8.05 -16.76
C LYS A 115 3.88 9.00 -16.01
N VAL A 116 4.81 8.47 -15.21
CA VAL A 116 5.75 9.26 -14.40
C VAL A 116 7.19 8.89 -14.72
N GLY A 117 8.16 9.59 -14.13
CA GLY A 117 9.59 9.36 -14.42
C GLY A 117 10.16 8.12 -13.74
N GLU A 118 9.86 7.95 -12.46
CA GLU A 118 10.34 6.82 -11.64
C GLU A 118 9.27 6.43 -10.63
N VAL A 119 9.09 5.13 -10.41
CA VAL A 119 8.16 4.58 -9.43
C VAL A 119 8.90 3.66 -8.49
N ARG A 120 8.72 3.87 -7.19
CA ARG A 120 9.13 2.94 -6.14
C ARG A 120 7.95 2.60 -5.24
N THR A 121 8.06 1.48 -4.53
CA THR A 121 6.99 0.92 -3.70
C THR A 121 7.45 0.81 -2.25
N ALA A 122 6.57 1.16 -1.32
CA ALA A 122 6.78 1.05 0.12
C ALA A 122 5.59 0.41 0.79
N VAL A 123 5.84 -0.64 1.56
CA VAL A 123 4.82 -1.37 2.32
C VAL A 123 5.29 -1.64 3.74
N LEU A 124 4.36 -1.75 4.69
CA LEU A 124 4.71 -2.24 6.02
C LEU A 124 5.10 -3.72 5.96
N TYR A 125 4.28 -4.51 5.28
CA TYR A 125 4.49 -5.96 5.19
C TYR A 125 4.54 -6.44 3.75
N GLU A 126 5.41 -7.42 3.51
CA GLU A 126 5.45 -8.17 2.25
C GLU A 126 5.32 -9.66 2.57
N LYS A 127 4.38 -10.32 1.90
CA LYS A 127 4.23 -11.77 1.96
C LYS A 127 5.22 -12.46 1.03
N PRO A 128 5.71 -13.66 1.39
CA PRO A 128 6.63 -14.41 0.51
C PRO A 128 6.05 -14.73 -0.87
N ILE A 129 4.71 -14.88 -0.94
CA ILE A 129 3.98 -15.19 -2.19
C ILE A 129 3.77 -13.98 -3.11
N SER A 130 4.09 -12.77 -2.64
CA SER A 130 3.89 -11.56 -3.44
C SER A 130 4.67 -11.64 -4.75
N VAL A 131 3.97 -11.38 -5.87
CA VAL A 131 4.57 -11.30 -7.21
C VAL A 131 5.41 -10.04 -7.39
N VAL A 132 5.14 -9.00 -6.59
CA VAL A 132 5.95 -7.77 -6.54
C VAL A 132 6.90 -7.85 -5.37
N LYS A 133 8.17 -7.61 -5.65
CA LYS A 133 9.17 -7.36 -4.61
C LYS A 133 9.27 -5.85 -4.43
N CYS A 134 8.76 -5.36 -3.30
CA CYS A 134 8.72 -3.94 -3.01
C CYS A 134 10.13 -3.39 -2.77
N ASP A 135 10.31 -2.10 -3.07
CA ASP A 135 11.60 -1.44 -2.87
C ASP A 135 11.89 -1.20 -1.39
N TYR A 136 10.86 -0.87 -0.62
CA TYR A 136 10.97 -0.62 0.82
C TYR A 136 9.93 -1.44 1.57
N ILE A 137 10.42 -2.26 2.50
CA ILE A 137 9.60 -3.20 3.27
C ILE A 137 10.03 -3.10 4.72
N TRP A 138 9.08 -2.82 5.61
CA TRP A 138 9.38 -2.79 7.03
C TRP A 138 9.59 -4.20 7.59
N ARG A 139 8.65 -5.12 7.33
CA ARG A 139 8.73 -6.54 7.77
C ARG A 139 8.20 -7.50 6.71
N ARG A 140 8.68 -8.74 6.79
CA ARG A 140 8.14 -9.87 6.03
C ARG A 140 7.47 -10.84 6.97
N THR A 141 6.33 -11.36 6.58
CA THR A 141 5.59 -12.37 7.33
C THR A 141 4.71 -13.20 6.38
N ASP A 142 4.55 -14.48 6.68
CA ASP A 142 3.57 -15.36 6.06
C ASP A 142 2.27 -15.46 6.88
N LEU A 143 2.27 -14.86 8.07
CA LEU A 143 1.14 -14.89 8.98
C LEU A 143 0.04 -13.93 8.55
N TRP A 144 -1.19 -14.18 9.00
CA TRP A 144 -2.27 -13.21 8.93
C TRP A 144 -1.92 -12.00 9.80
N ILE A 145 -2.15 -10.81 9.28
CA ILE A 145 -1.81 -9.57 9.97
C ILE A 145 -3.08 -8.92 10.52
N ASP A 146 -3.10 -8.68 11.82
CA ASP A 146 -4.13 -7.88 12.47
C ASP A 146 -3.67 -6.42 12.54
N PHE A 147 -4.16 -5.61 11.61
CA PHE A 147 -3.90 -4.18 11.57
C PHE A 147 -4.77 -3.43 12.57
N PRO A 148 -4.27 -2.37 13.23
CA PRO A 148 -5.04 -1.65 14.25
C PRO A 148 -6.27 -0.95 13.70
N TRP A 149 -6.32 -0.65 12.41
CA TRP A 149 -7.46 -0.01 11.75
C TRP A 149 -8.53 -1.00 11.26
N SER A 150 -8.28 -2.29 11.30
CA SER A 150 -9.19 -3.31 10.77
C SER A 150 -9.36 -4.54 11.66
N CYS A 151 -8.76 -4.56 12.85
CA CYS A 151 -8.88 -5.70 13.78
C CYS A 151 -10.25 -5.77 14.46
N GLU A 152 -10.97 -4.66 14.55
CA GLU A 152 -12.33 -4.60 15.08
C GLU A 152 -13.37 -4.68 13.96
N PRO A 153 -14.53 -5.29 14.20
CA PRO A 153 -15.59 -5.35 13.20
C PRO A 153 -16.16 -3.96 12.89
N PRO A 154 -16.62 -3.73 11.65
CA PRO A 154 -17.23 -2.45 11.30
C PRO A 154 -18.50 -2.21 12.13
N LEU A 155 -18.76 -0.95 12.48
CA LEU A 155 -19.96 -0.54 13.23
C LEU A 155 -21.23 -0.59 12.39
N ILE A 156 -21.10 -0.59 11.07
CA ILE A 156 -22.20 -0.66 10.11
C ILE A 156 -22.04 -1.91 9.26
N GLY A 157 -23.11 -2.67 9.09
CA GLY A 157 -23.16 -3.82 8.21
C GLY A 157 -22.84 -5.18 8.83
N GLY A 158 -22.41 -5.24 10.09
CA GLY A 158 -22.32 -6.46 10.90
C GLY A 158 -21.52 -7.63 10.32
N GLY A 159 -20.63 -7.39 9.38
CA GLY A 159 -19.74 -8.41 8.85
C GLY A 159 -18.54 -8.66 9.77
N PRO A 160 -17.80 -9.78 9.57
CA PRO A 160 -16.55 -10.00 10.29
C PRO A 160 -15.52 -8.93 9.96
N ALA A 161 -14.62 -8.69 10.91
CA ALA A 161 -13.43 -7.86 10.66
C ALA A 161 -12.59 -8.48 9.53
N HIS A 162 -12.11 -7.66 8.64
CA HIS A 162 -11.28 -8.07 7.49
C HIS A 162 -9.82 -7.73 7.72
#